data_3352a80581e24122241a1b07e36d982f
#
_entry.id   3352a80581e24122241a1b07e36d982f
#
_cell.length_a   1.000
_cell.length_b   1.000
_cell.length_c   1.000
_cell.angle_alpha   90.00
_cell.angle_beta   90.00
_cell.angle_gamma   90.00
#
_symmetry.space_group_name_H-M   'P 1'
#
loop_
_entity.id
_entity.type
_entity.pdbx_description
1 polymer ?
#
loop_
_entity_poly.entity_id
_entity_poly.type
_entity_poly.pdbx_seq_one_letter_code
_entity_poly.pdbx_strand_id
1 'polypeptide(L)'
;MEELNFDVVVVGGGPAGSSAARIAAENECTVALVEKEKEIAETVRTSGVTWISDIKKFKIPEDCYNSIKRFSFCSPKNSVTISDNVAKAAVLDVRKTYRFLANRAQSSGAKIFTSTNVSEVLKNSDGKCVGVIAKSKDKHIQFNAKVIIDASGFASVVAKELGHVEQWKKFGVGAEFEVKTEELEQDNWWLMVGQEYSPAGYAWIFPTSKNTARVGVGIGKPDSEVDPTIRLNELIDKKIGPIKDLGEIEKIEFHYGLIPNEGLSRKTVYDNLILVGDSAGQANPLVLEGIRYAIRFGEVAGKVAASAIKNEDTSERSLIPYEKEWRKAIESKINSAIKVQNRWVGLTDEEWDKELDIINELTADEFLDFIRADFGVSKMVKLATHHPKMVVRQLFNMVKGS
;
A
#
# COMPACT_ATOMS: atom_id res chain seq x y z
N MET A 1 3.79 -6.90 -35.98
CA MET A 1 3.76 -6.31 -34.63
C MET A 1 3.39 -4.85 -34.81
N GLU A 2 2.42 -4.35 -34.05
CA GLU A 2 2.05 -2.93 -34.06
C GLU A 2 3.10 -2.15 -33.24
N GLU A 3 3.51 -0.98 -33.71
CA GLU A 3 4.52 -0.16 -33.07
C GLU A 3 3.92 1.22 -32.73
N LEU A 4 4.00 1.61 -31.46
CA LEU A 4 3.44 2.85 -30.92
C LEU A 4 4.54 3.64 -30.21
N ASN A 5 4.53 4.96 -30.37
CA ASN A 5 5.52 5.85 -29.78
C ASN A 5 4.86 6.81 -28.77
N PHE A 6 5.45 6.92 -27.59
CA PHE A 6 5.00 7.78 -26.49
C PHE A 6 6.21 8.49 -25.85
N ASP A 7 5.95 9.58 -25.16
CA ASP A 7 6.96 10.19 -24.30
C ASP A 7 7.16 9.36 -23.03
N VAL A 8 6.04 8.91 -22.42
CA VAL A 8 6.04 8.10 -21.21
C VAL A 8 5.20 6.84 -21.41
N VAL A 9 5.77 5.69 -21.06
CA VAL A 9 5.00 4.44 -20.90
C VAL A 9 4.98 4.06 -19.43
N VAL A 10 3.76 3.90 -18.89
CA VAL A 10 3.52 3.48 -17.51
C VAL A 10 3.05 2.05 -17.51
N VAL A 11 3.75 1.17 -16.79
CA VAL A 11 3.43 -0.26 -16.68
C VAL A 11 2.72 -0.52 -15.36
N GLY A 12 1.42 -0.84 -15.44
CA GLY A 12 0.52 -1.10 -14.32
C GLY A 12 -0.47 0.03 -14.06
N GLY A 13 -1.78 -0.32 -14.03
CA GLY A 13 -2.92 0.59 -13.88
C GLY A 13 -3.37 0.83 -12.44
N GLY A 14 -2.56 0.45 -11.44
CA GLY A 14 -2.82 0.71 -10.02
C GLY A 14 -2.74 2.19 -9.65
N PRO A 15 -2.86 2.53 -8.35
CA PRO A 15 -2.88 3.92 -7.90
C PRO A 15 -1.61 4.71 -8.24
N ALA A 16 -0.45 4.04 -8.22
CA ALA A 16 0.82 4.66 -8.60
C ALA A 16 0.86 5.01 -10.10
N GLY A 17 0.53 4.02 -10.95
CA GLY A 17 0.58 4.21 -12.40
C GLY A 17 -0.46 5.18 -12.92
N SER A 18 -1.71 5.09 -12.44
CA SER A 18 -2.77 6.03 -12.81
C SER A 18 -2.41 7.47 -12.40
N SER A 19 -1.81 7.66 -11.22
CA SER A 19 -1.39 8.99 -10.77
C SER A 19 -0.20 9.53 -11.57
N ALA A 20 0.78 8.67 -11.90
CA ALA A 20 1.92 9.04 -12.74
C ALA A 20 1.49 9.41 -14.16
N ALA A 21 0.64 8.56 -14.77
CA ALA A 21 0.10 8.80 -16.10
C ALA A 21 -0.69 10.12 -16.19
N ARG A 22 -1.51 10.41 -15.18
CA ARG A 22 -2.24 11.65 -15.09
C ARG A 22 -1.32 12.87 -15.10
N ILE A 23 -0.35 12.89 -14.18
CA ILE A 23 0.53 14.06 -14.04
C ILE A 23 1.45 14.23 -15.25
N ALA A 24 1.95 13.14 -15.86
CA ALA A 24 2.73 13.23 -17.08
C ALA A 24 1.90 13.83 -18.23
N ALA A 25 0.64 13.39 -18.38
CA ALA A 25 -0.26 13.93 -19.41
C ALA A 25 -0.66 15.39 -19.13
N GLU A 26 -0.93 15.79 -17.89
CA GLU A 26 -1.17 17.18 -17.50
C GLU A 26 0.04 18.09 -17.79
N ASN A 27 1.25 17.52 -17.93
CA ASN A 27 2.48 18.24 -18.32
C ASN A 27 2.86 17.99 -19.80
N GLU A 28 1.84 17.80 -20.65
CA GLU A 28 1.95 17.78 -22.13
C GLU A 28 2.71 16.57 -22.71
N CYS A 29 2.99 15.53 -21.91
CA CYS A 29 3.56 14.29 -22.44
C CYS A 29 2.48 13.44 -23.14
N THR A 30 2.85 12.78 -24.23
CA THR A 30 2.08 11.66 -24.74
C THR A 30 2.31 10.45 -23.85
N VAL A 31 1.23 9.86 -23.30
CA VAL A 31 1.32 8.81 -22.28
C VAL A 31 0.52 7.58 -22.67
N ALA A 32 1.17 6.40 -22.58
CA ALA A 32 0.49 5.11 -22.57
C ALA A 32 0.53 4.52 -21.15
N LEU A 33 -0.61 4.11 -20.63
CA LEU A 33 -0.73 3.28 -19.43
C LEU A 33 -1.13 1.88 -19.85
N VAL A 34 -0.28 0.90 -19.56
CA VAL A 34 -0.42 -0.49 -19.98
C VAL A 34 -0.81 -1.33 -18.77
N GLU A 35 -2.00 -1.97 -18.83
CA GLU A 35 -2.55 -2.80 -17.75
C GLU A 35 -2.90 -4.20 -18.27
N LYS A 36 -2.44 -5.22 -17.54
CA LYS A 36 -2.64 -6.62 -17.91
C LYS A 36 -4.08 -7.11 -17.74
N GLU A 37 -4.80 -6.56 -16.77
CA GLU A 37 -6.18 -6.94 -16.49
C GLU A 37 -7.14 -6.33 -17.53
N LYS A 38 -8.30 -6.94 -17.67
CA LYS A 38 -9.34 -6.49 -18.61
C LYS A 38 -9.89 -5.12 -18.24
N GLU A 39 -9.95 -4.83 -16.95
CA GLU A 39 -10.39 -3.56 -16.39
C GLU A 39 -9.44 -3.14 -15.26
N ILE A 40 -9.35 -1.84 -15.01
CA ILE A 40 -8.61 -1.34 -13.85
C ILE A 40 -9.23 -1.87 -12.56
N ALA A 41 -8.39 -2.46 -11.71
CA ALA A 41 -8.78 -3.10 -10.47
C ALA A 41 -9.83 -4.22 -10.64
N GLU A 42 -9.74 -5.01 -11.71
CA GLU A 42 -10.56 -6.21 -11.87
C GLU A 42 -10.34 -7.15 -10.68
N THR A 43 -9.10 -7.39 -10.31
CA THR A 43 -8.72 -8.12 -9.09
C THR A 43 -8.38 -7.15 -7.96
N VAL A 44 -9.09 -7.25 -6.84
CA VAL A 44 -8.76 -6.52 -5.61
C VAL A 44 -7.62 -7.24 -4.87
N ARG A 45 -6.54 -6.50 -4.52
CA ARG A 45 -5.34 -7.04 -3.86
C ARG A 45 -4.97 -6.30 -2.58
N THR A 46 -5.89 -5.54 -2.03
CA THR A 46 -5.67 -4.70 -0.85
C THR A 46 -6.95 -4.49 -0.08
N SER A 47 -6.87 -4.40 1.23
CA SER A 47 -8.02 -4.10 2.10
C SER A 47 -8.51 -2.64 2.00
N GLY A 48 -7.73 -1.74 1.39
CA GLY A 48 -8.17 -0.40 1.05
C GLY A 48 -8.21 0.61 2.19
N VAL A 49 -7.59 0.34 3.32
CA VAL A 49 -7.52 1.31 4.42
C VAL A 49 -6.68 2.52 4.04
N THR A 50 -7.19 3.71 4.35
CA THR A 50 -6.49 4.97 4.17
C THR A 50 -6.99 6.05 5.16
N TRP A 51 -6.53 7.29 5.02
CA TRP A 51 -6.78 8.37 5.97
C TRP A 51 -7.64 9.46 5.34
N ILE A 52 -8.56 10.03 6.10
CA ILE A 52 -9.44 11.12 5.62
C ILE A 52 -8.63 12.33 5.12
N SER A 53 -7.48 12.61 5.74
CA SER A 53 -6.57 13.67 5.26
C SER A 53 -6.04 13.42 3.85
N ASP A 54 -5.72 12.15 3.51
CA ASP A 54 -5.24 11.77 2.20
C ASP A 54 -6.37 11.71 1.17
N ILE A 55 -7.56 11.23 1.56
CA ILE A 55 -8.78 11.28 0.75
C ILE A 55 -9.07 12.72 0.29
N LYS A 56 -9.07 13.69 1.21
CA LYS A 56 -9.27 15.10 0.91
C LYS A 56 -8.19 15.64 -0.02
N LYS A 57 -6.92 15.31 0.26
CA LYS A 57 -5.77 15.74 -0.54
C LYS A 57 -5.86 15.24 -1.98
N PHE A 58 -6.22 13.97 -2.18
CA PHE A 58 -6.32 13.35 -3.51
C PHE A 58 -7.69 13.57 -4.17
N LYS A 59 -8.61 14.25 -3.48
CA LYS A 59 -9.97 14.54 -3.95
C LYS A 59 -10.73 13.27 -4.33
N ILE A 60 -10.61 12.23 -3.53
CA ILE A 60 -11.35 10.96 -3.71
C ILE A 60 -12.82 11.23 -3.36
N PRO A 61 -13.78 10.88 -4.24
CA PRO A 61 -15.22 11.10 -4.02
C PRO A 61 -15.76 10.34 -2.80
N GLU A 62 -16.82 10.88 -2.18
CA GLU A 62 -17.42 10.31 -0.97
C GLU A 62 -18.03 8.92 -1.18
N ASP A 63 -18.50 8.61 -2.38
CA ASP A 63 -19.05 7.29 -2.74
C ASP A 63 -17.96 6.21 -2.98
N CYS A 64 -16.68 6.60 -2.88
CA CYS A 64 -15.55 5.72 -3.03
C CYS A 64 -15.02 5.16 -1.69
N TYR A 65 -15.63 5.49 -0.54
CA TYR A 65 -15.14 5.02 0.75
C TYR A 65 -16.19 5.00 1.85
N ASN A 66 -15.94 4.17 2.85
CA ASN A 66 -16.66 4.19 4.13
C ASN A 66 -15.81 4.87 5.21
N SER A 67 -16.41 5.80 5.95
CA SER A 67 -15.73 6.60 6.98
C SER A 67 -15.62 5.86 8.31
N ILE A 68 -14.44 5.92 8.96
CA ILE A 68 -14.15 5.26 10.23
C ILE A 68 -13.86 6.30 11.31
N LYS A 69 -14.52 6.15 12.46
CA LYS A 69 -14.40 6.99 13.66
C LYS A 69 -13.86 6.24 14.86
N ARG A 70 -14.06 4.92 14.90
CA ARG A 70 -13.67 4.04 16.01
C ARG A 70 -12.60 3.05 15.52
N PHE A 71 -11.64 2.81 16.38
CA PHE A 71 -10.44 2.03 16.11
C PHE A 71 -10.30 1.00 17.21
N SER A 72 -10.82 -0.19 16.98
CA SER A 72 -10.73 -1.29 17.92
C SER A 72 -9.48 -2.11 17.65
N PHE A 73 -8.76 -2.41 18.71
CA PHE A 73 -7.54 -3.20 18.68
C PHE A 73 -7.68 -4.31 19.72
N CYS A 74 -7.46 -5.55 19.36
CA CYS A 74 -7.54 -6.64 20.32
C CYS A 74 -6.39 -7.65 20.21
N SER A 75 -6.04 -8.21 21.36
CA SER A 75 -5.22 -9.38 21.55
C SER A 75 -6.10 -10.50 22.14
N PRO A 76 -5.59 -11.71 22.37
CA PRO A 76 -6.45 -12.82 22.82
C PRO A 76 -7.23 -12.57 24.12
N LYS A 77 -6.70 -11.76 25.05
CA LYS A 77 -7.34 -11.51 26.36
C LYS A 77 -7.64 -10.03 26.63
N ASN A 78 -7.26 -9.12 25.76
CA ASN A 78 -7.44 -7.69 25.96
C ASN A 78 -8.03 -7.03 24.71
N SER A 79 -8.78 -5.95 24.89
CA SER A 79 -9.41 -5.20 23.82
C SER A 79 -9.50 -3.72 24.18
N VAL A 80 -9.20 -2.87 23.21
CA VAL A 80 -9.22 -1.41 23.36
C VAL A 80 -9.95 -0.81 22.17
N THR A 81 -10.81 0.17 22.42
CA THR A 81 -11.44 0.97 21.37
C THR A 81 -11.11 2.44 21.59
N ILE A 82 -10.42 3.03 20.64
CA ILE A 82 -10.15 4.46 20.58
C ILE A 82 -11.14 5.09 19.61
N SER A 83 -11.74 6.22 19.99
CA SER A 83 -12.76 6.86 19.18
C SER A 83 -12.53 8.37 19.02
N ASP A 84 -13.07 8.93 17.93
CA ASP A 84 -13.14 10.37 17.71
C ASP A 84 -14.54 10.76 17.22
N ASN A 85 -14.94 11.99 17.48
CA ASN A 85 -16.24 12.50 17.02
C ASN A 85 -16.29 12.72 15.50
N VAL A 86 -15.11 12.84 14.85
CA VAL A 86 -14.98 12.99 13.40
C VAL A 86 -14.21 11.80 12.81
N ALA A 87 -14.57 11.43 11.59
CA ALA A 87 -13.85 10.38 10.89
C ALA A 87 -12.39 10.78 10.64
N LYS A 88 -11.46 9.87 10.95
CA LYS A 88 -10.01 10.05 10.75
C LYS A 88 -9.46 9.12 9.69
N ALA A 89 -10.06 7.95 9.54
CA ALA A 89 -9.68 6.94 8.58
C ALA A 89 -10.87 6.56 7.69
N ALA A 90 -10.61 5.77 6.66
CA ALA A 90 -11.61 5.25 5.77
C ALA A 90 -11.20 3.89 5.20
N VAL A 91 -12.19 3.11 4.79
CA VAL A 91 -12.02 1.91 3.99
C VAL A 91 -12.52 2.20 2.57
N LEU A 92 -11.63 2.13 1.61
CA LEU A 92 -11.93 2.43 0.20
C LEU A 92 -12.75 1.32 -0.45
N ASP A 93 -13.73 1.69 -1.27
CA ASP A 93 -14.11 0.85 -2.40
C ASP A 93 -12.94 0.90 -3.41
N VAL A 94 -12.12 -0.15 -3.39
CA VAL A 94 -10.87 -0.21 -4.16
C VAL A 94 -11.13 -0.09 -5.65
N ARG A 95 -12.17 -0.78 -6.17
CA ARG A 95 -12.51 -0.74 -7.59
C ARG A 95 -12.94 0.66 -8.02
N LYS A 96 -13.86 1.27 -7.31
CA LYS A 96 -14.30 2.64 -7.61
C LYS A 96 -13.16 3.63 -7.51
N THR A 97 -12.35 3.55 -6.46
CA THR A 97 -11.23 4.48 -6.24
C THR A 97 -10.19 4.36 -7.35
N TYR A 98 -9.77 3.14 -7.71
CA TYR A 98 -8.72 2.96 -8.73
C TYR A 98 -9.23 3.33 -10.13
N ARG A 99 -10.49 3.00 -10.45
CA ARG A 99 -11.14 3.46 -11.69
C ARG A 99 -11.28 4.98 -11.74
N PHE A 100 -11.61 5.61 -10.62
CA PHE A 100 -11.62 7.08 -10.52
C PHE A 100 -10.24 7.67 -10.84
N LEU A 101 -9.16 7.13 -10.29
CA LEU A 101 -7.80 7.59 -10.58
C LEU A 101 -7.43 7.38 -12.06
N ALA A 102 -7.75 6.24 -12.63
CA ALA A 102 -7.50 5.93 -14.03
C ALA A 102 -8.32 6.83 -14.98
N ASN A 103 -9.59 7.08 -14.66
CA ASN A 103 -10.45 7.98 -15.44
C ASN A 103 -9.89 9.42 -15.44
N ARG A 104 -9.31 9.86 -14.32
CA ARG A 104 -8.61 11.16 -14.29
C ARG A 104 -7.40 11.17 -15.23
N ALA A 105 -6.60 10.09 -15.23
CA ALA A 105 -5.47 9.98 -16.16
C ALA A 105 -5.95 10.03 -17.63
N GLN A 106 -7.01 9.30 -17.97
CA GLN A 106 -7.60 9.31 -19.31
C GLN A 106 -8.15 10.69 -19.69
N SER A 107 -8.85 11.36 -18.77
CA SER A 107 -9.36 12.73 -18.98
C SER A 107 -8.26 13.76 -19.15
N SER A 108 -7.07 13.51 -18.61
CA SER A 108 -5.87 14.35 -18.83
C SER A 108 -5.12 14.03 -20.13
N GLY A 109 -5.56 13.04 -20.92
CA GLY A 109 -5.00 12.69 -22.23
C GLY A 109 -4.16 11.41 -22.27
N ALA A 110 -3.99 10.69 -21.15
CA ALA A 110 -3.31 9.39 -21.17
C ALA A 110 -4.14 8.34 -21.92
N LYS A 111 -3.50 7.54 -22.77
CA LYS A 111 -4.13 6.39 -23.42
C LYS A 111 -3.98 5.15 -22.55
N ILE A 112 -5.10 4.52 -22.18
CA ILE A 112 -5.12 3.32 -21.33
C ILE A 112 -5.31 2.08 -22.21
N PHE A 113 -4.39 1.13 -22.10
CA PHE A 113 -4.38 -0.16 -22.79
C PHE A 113 -4.60 -1.26 -21.76
N THR A 114 -5.85 -1.69 -21.58
CA THR A 114 -6.20 -2.84 -20.74
C THR A 114 -6.07 -4.16 -21.51
N SER A 115 -6.17 -5.31 -20.84
CA SER A 115 -5.91 -6.64 -21.43
C SER A 115 -4.55 -6.70 -22.16
N THR A 116 -3.56 -5.93 -21.68
CA THR A 116 -2.28 -5.74 -22.36
C THR A 116 -1.16 -6.02 -21.37
N ASN A 117 -0.59 -7.22 -21.45
CA ASN A 117 0.41 -7.72 -20.51
C ASN A 117 1.82 -7.52 -21.05
N VAL A 118 2.64 -6.74 -20.36
CA VAL A 118 4.07 -6.56 -20.71
C VAL A 118 4.79 -7.89 -20.56
N SER A 119 5.46 -8.33 -21.63
CA SER A 119 6.18 -9.58 -21.74
C SER A 119 7.69 -9.44 -21.91
N GLU A 120 8.15 -8.30 -22.47
CA GLU A 120 9.56 -8.06 -22.73
C GLU A 120 9.89 -6.58 -22.56
N VAL A 121 11.14 -6.27 -22.22
CA VAL A 121 11.68 -4.90 -22.12
C VAL A 121 12.65 -4.65 -23.26
N LEU A 122 12.44 -3.55 -23.98
CA LEU A 122 13.31 -3.13 -25.07
C LEU A 122 14.51 -2.34 -24.54
N LYS A 123 15.71 -2.72 -25.02
CA LYS A 123 16.97 -2.07 -24.66
C LYS A 123 17.65 -1.53 -25.94
N ASN A 124 18.27 -0.35 -25.84
CA ASN A 124 19.16 0.13 -26.89
C ASN A 124 20.55 -0.53 -26.81
N SER A 125 21.46 -0.13 -27.69
CA SER A 125 22.85 -0.63 -27.71
C SER A 125 23.62 -0.43 -26.41
N ASP A 126 23.23 0.58 -25.62
CA ASP A 126 23.88 0.93 -24.35
C ASP A 126 23.21 0.20 -23.16
N GLY A 127 22.22 -0.67 -23.42
CA GLY A 127 21.47 -1.40 -22.40
C GLY A 127 20.39 -0.59 -21.68
N LYS A 128 20.12 0.66 -22.10
CA LYS A 128 19.08 1.51 -21.51
C LYS A 128 17.70 1.07 -21.96
N CYS A 129 16.72 1.17 -21.07
CA CYS A 129 15.33 0.90 -21.38
C CYS A 129 14.78 1.94 -22.35
N VAL A 130 14.21 1.50 -23.49
CA VAL A 130 13.65 2.37 -24.53
C VAL A 130 12.20 2.00 -24.89
N GLY A 131 11.62 1.03 -24.23
CA GLY A 131 10.26 0.59 -24.49
C GLY A 131 9.93 -0.76 -23.86
N VAL A 132 8.74 -1.23 -24.15
CA VAL A 132 8.27 -2.57 -23.77
C VAL A 132 7.51 -3.23 -24.91
N ILE A 133 7.53 -4.55 -24.97
CA ILE A 133 6.63 -5.34 -25.79
C ILE A 133 5.54 -5.92 -24.88
N ALA A 134 4.30 -5.77 -25.27
CA ALA A 134 3.17 -6.31 -24.53
C ALA A 134 2.29 -7.18 -25.43
N LYS A 135 1.71 -8.22 -24.83
CA LYS A 135 0.75 -9.11 -25.48
C LYS A 135 -0.66 -8.64 -25.15
N SER A 136 -1.46 -8.36 -26.19
CA SER A 136 -2.89 -8.04 -26.07
C SER A 136 -3.67 -9.03 -26.94
N LYS A 137 -4.41 -9.96 -26.32
CA LYS A 137 -5.04 -11.10 -26.99
C LYS A 137 -3.99 -11.88 -27.82
N ASP A 138 -4.16 -11.93 -29.13
CA ASP A 138 -3.26 -12.63 -30.07
C ASP A 138 -2.25 -11.69 -30.76
N LYS A 139 -2.16 -10.43 -30.33
CA LYS A 139 -1.29 -9.42 -30.93
C LYS A 139 -0.18 -9.03 -29.97
N HIS A 140 1.01 -8.81 -30.54
CA HIS A 140 2.10 -8.14 -29.84
C HIS A 140 2.13 -6.67 -30.27
N ILE A 141 2.25 -5.79 -29.27
CA ILE A 141 2.33 -4.35 -29.45
C ILE A 141 3.65 -3.90 -28.84
N GLN A 142 4.43 -3.17 -29.59
CA GLN A 142 5.65 -2.53 -29.13
C GLN A 142 5.33 -1.09 -28.73
N PHE A 143 5.64 -0.75 -27.50
CA PHE A 143 5.52 0.60 -26.96
C PHE A 143 6.93 1.18 -26.79
N ASN A 144 7.31 2.12 -27.66
CA ASN A 144 8.55 2.87 -27.52
C ASN A 144 8.33 4.07 -26.60
N ALA A 145 9.30 4.42 -25.76
CA ALA A 145 9.19 5.54 -24.83
C ALA A 145 10.53 6.20 -24.54
N LYS A 146 10.50 7.50 -24.20
CA LYS A 146 11.65 8.23 -23.67
C LYS A 146 11.87 7.88 -22.19
N VAL A 147 10.78 7.71 -21.42
CA VAL A 147 10.81 7.30 -20.02
C VAL A 147 9.79 6.18 -19.78
N ILE A 148 10.21 5.12 -19.08
CA ILE A 148 9.34 4.08 -18.56
C ILE A 148 9.10 4.33 -17.07
N ILE A 149 7.85 4.20 -16.63
CA ILE A 149 7.50 4.19 -15.20
C ILE A 149 7.01 2.79 -14.84
N ASP A 150 7.84 2.04 -14.06
CA ASP A 150 7.47 0.74 -13.54
C ASP A 150 6.58 0.90 -12.30
N ALA A 151 5.27 0.84 -12.53
CA ALA A 151 4.21 0.85 -11.53
C ALA A 151 3.52 -0.53 -11.42
N SER A 152 4.23 -1.61 -11.79
CA SER A 152 3.68 -2.97 -11.87
C SER A 152 3.51 -3.64 -10.49
N GLY A 153 3.68 -2.89 -9.42
CA GLY A 153 3.44 -3.33 -8.05
C GLY A 153 4.49 -4.31 -7.56
N PHE A 154 4.10 -5.28 -6.75
CA PHE A 154 4.98 -6.27 -6.14
C PHE A 154 5.88 -7.01 -7.15
N ALA A 155 5.39 -7.23 -8.37
CA ALA A 155 6.10 -7.98 -9.41
C ALA A 155 7.34 -7.25 -9.96
N SER A 156 7.38 -5.90 -9.92
CA SER A 156 8.48 -5.05 -10.45
C SER A 156 8.91 -5.50 -11.86
N VAL A 157 7.93 -5.64 -12.77
CA VAL A 157 8.10 -6.35 -14.05
C VAL A 157 9.25 -5.80 -14.89
N VAL A 158 9.30 -4.47 -15.07
CA VAL A 158 10.33 -3.84 -15.91
C VAL A 158 11.71 -3.88 -15.24
N ALA A 159 11.77 -3.49 -13.98
CA ALA A 159 13.05 -3.45 -13.25
C ALA A 159 13.67 -4.84 -13.06
N LYS A 160 12.83 -5.87 -12.87
CA LYS A 160 13.28 -7.27 -12.76
C LYS A 160 13.81 -7.81 -14.08
N GLU A 161 13.12 -7.55 -15.19
CA GLU A 161 13.55 -7.96 -16.54
C GLU A 161 14.88 -7.31 -16.95
N LEU A 162 15.13 -6.08 -16.47
CA LEU A 162 16.40 -5.38 -16.66
C LEU A 162 17.54 -5.89 -15.73
N GLY A 163 17.22 -6.74 -14.75
CA GLY A 163 18.18 -7.19 -13.74
C GLY A 163 18.55 -6.12 -12.70
N HIS A 164 17.73 -5.07 -12.56
CA HIS A 164 17.97 -3.98 -11.62
C HIS A 164 17.51 -4.30 -10.20
N VAL A 165 16.56 -5.22 -10.06
CA VAL A 165 16.02 -5.64 -8.76
C VAL A 165 15.86 -7.14 -8.69
N GLU A 166 16.05 -7.69 -7.50
CA GLU A 166 15.77 -9.07 -7.17
C GLU A 166 14.32 -9.23 -6.68
N GLN A 167 13.91 -10.47 -6.49
CA GLN A 167 12.65 -10.79 -5.81
C GLN A 167 12.69 -10.32 -4.36
N TRP A 168 11.52 -9.86 -3.84
CA TRP A 168 11.39 -9.50 -2.44
C TRP A 168 11.65 -10.70 -1.52
N LYS A 169 12.55 -10.55 -0.55
CA LYS A 169 12.89 -11.58 0.47
C LYS A 169 12.00 -11.45 1.70
N LYS A 170 11.59 -10.21 2.05
CA LYS A 170 10.65 -9.93 3.13
C LYS A 170 9.42 -9.22 2.57
N PHE A 171 8.24 -9.77 2.84
CA PHE A 171 6.97 -9.26 2.33
C PHE A 171 5.79 -9.71 3.18
N GLY A 172 4.69 -9.00 3.09
CA GLY A 172 3.40 -9.41 3.65
C GLY A 172 2.57 -10.16 2.62
N VAL A 173 1.85 -11.17 3.10
CA VAL A 173 0.86 -11.92 2.34
C VAL A 173 -0.48 -11.70 3.02
N GLY A 174 -1.44 -11.12 2.30
CA GLY A 174 -2.80 -10.90 2.79
C GLY A 174 -3.81 -11.79 2.09
N ALA A 175 -4.71 -12.39 2.87
CA ALA A 175 -5.90 -13.07 2.39
C ALA A 175 -7.12 -12.48 3.09
N GLU A 176 -8.17 -12.15 2.35
CA GLU A 176 -9.42 -11.60 2.91
C GLU A 176 -10.63 -12.06 2.13
N PHE A 177 -11.76 -12.15 2.80
CA PHE A 177 -13.07 -12.19 2.16
C PHE A 177 -13.76 -10.84 2.29
N GLU A 178 -14.35 -10.34 1.22
CA GLU A 178 -15.45 -9.42 1.33
C GLU A 178 -16.67 -10.23 1.79
N VAL A 179 -17.26 -9.81 2.90
CA VAL A 179 -18.38 -10.52 3.53
C VAL A 179 -19.57 -9.61 3.70
N LYS A 180 -20.78 -10.21 3.68
CA LYS A 180 -21.99 -9.55 4.09
C LYS A 180 -22.42 -10.06 5.47
N THR A 181 -22.85 -9.15 6.33
CA THR A 181 -23.33 -9.42 7.68
C THR A 181 -24.28 -8.31 8.12
N GLU A 182 -25.23 -8.63 9.01
CA GLU A 182 -26.18 -7.64 9.55
C GLU A 182 -25.72 -7.05 10.89
N GLU A 183 -24.80 -7.71 11.58
CA GLU A 183 -24.26 -7.34 12.89
C GLU A 183 -22.92 -6.57 12.74
N LEU A 184 -22.93 -5.47 11.98
CA LEU A 184 -21.70 -4.71 11.65
C LEU A 184 -21.77 -3.29 12.19
N GLU A 185 -20.75 -2.91 12.96
CA GLU A 185 -20.50 -1.51 13.34
C GLU A 185 -19.80 -0.79 12.19
N GLN A 186 -20.57 -0.10 11.35
CA GLN A 186 -20.08 0.51 10.10
C GLN A 186 -18.91 1.47 10.28
N ASP A 187 -18.81 2.18 11.40
CA ASP A 187 -17.80 3.21 11.65
C ASP A 187 -16.64 2.74 12.55
N ASN A 188 -16.57 1.42 12.84
CA ASN A 188 -15.57 0.80 13.68
C ASN A 188 -14.76 -0.24 12.90
N TRP A 189 -13.46 -0.08 12.80
CA TRP A 189 -12.60 -1.15 12.33
C TRP A 189 -12.01 -1.96 13.48
N TRP A 190 -11.62 -3.20 13.19
CA TRP A 190 -10.90 -4.05 14.11
C TRP A 190 -9.54 -4.43 13.55
N LEU A 191 -8.52 -4.33 14.39
CA LEU A 191 -7.20 -4.94 14.20
C LEU A 191 -7.00 -5.97 15.31
N MET A 192 -6.69 -7.20 14.94
CA MET A 192 -6.53 -8.33 15.85
C MET A 192 -5.09 -8.82 15.78
N VAL A 193 -4.37 -8.79 16.90
CA VAL A 193 -2.93 -9.12 17.00
C VAL A 193 -2.69 -10.28 17.95
N GLY A 194 -1.55 -10.93 17.80
CA GLY A 194 -1.14 -12.11 18.58
C GLY A 194 -1.17 -13.39 17.76
N GLN A 195 -0.54 -14.43 18.33
CA GLN A 195 -0.36 -15.71 17.66
C GLN A 195 -1.70 -16.40 17.36
N GLU A 196 -2.69 -16.18 18.25
CA GLU A 196 -4.05 -16.73 18.07
C GLU A 196 -4.73 -16.17 16.82
N TYR A 197 -4.47 -14.93 16.42
CA TYR A 197 -5.08 -14.33 15.22
C TYR A 197 -4.19 -14.45 14.00
N SER A 198 -2.95 -13.97 14.11
CA SER A 198 -2.02 -13.93 12.99
C SER A 198 -0.56 -13.92 13.46
N PRO A 199 0.15 -15.06 13.37
CA PRO A 199 1.59 -15.08 13.63
C PRO A 199 2.36 -14.17 12.67
N ALA A 200 3.22 -13.30 13.24
CA ALA A 200 4.00 -12.31 12.50
C ALA A 200 3.18 -11.36 11.62
N GLY A 201 1.97 -11.00 12.07
CA GLY A 201 1.09 -10.12 11.35
C GLY A 201 -0.10 -9.65 12.16
N TYR A 202 -1.22 -9.45 11.50
CA TYR A 202 -2.50 -9.12 12.15
C TYR A 202 -3.69 -9.58 11.30
N ALA A 203 -4.83 -9.78 11.95
CA ALA A 203 -6.10 -9.98 11.27
C ALA A 203 -6.96 -8.71 11.39
N TRP A 204 -7.99 -8.59 10.57
CA TRP A 204 -8.83 -7.38 10.52
C TRP A 204 -10.28 -7.63 10.20
N ILE A 205 -11.13 -6.66 10.61
CA ILE A 205 -12.48 -6.46 10.11
C ILE A 205 -12.56 -4.99 9.70
N PHE A 206 -12.71 -4.74 8.40
CA PHE A 206 -12.77 -3.39 7.84
C PHE A 206 -14.11 -3.16 7.16
N PRO A 207 -15.04 -2.42 7.78
CA PRO A 207 -16.33 -2.11 7.20
C PRO A 207 -16.21 -1.34 5.89
N THR A 208 -16.80 -1.85 4.82
CA THR A 208 -16.88 -1.20 3.50
C THR A 208 -18.20 -0.49 3.27
N SER A 209 -19.27 -0.91 3.99
CA SER A 209 -20.58 -0.28 4.00
C SER A 209 -21.32 -0.62 5.30
N LYS A 210 -22.64 -0.36 5.34
CA LYS A 210 -23.48 -0.65 6.49
C LYS A 210 -23.53 -2.16 6.84
N ASN A 211 -23.46 -3.02 5.83
CA ASN A 211 -23.63 -4.47 6.00
C ASN A 211 -22.57 -5.29 5.25
N THR A 212 -21.50 -4.67 4.80
CA THR A 212 -20.37 -5.35 4.17
C THR A 212 -19.05 -4.95 4.83
N ALA A 213 -18.16 -5.93 4.98
CA ALA A 213 -16.84 -5.73 5.54
C ALA A 213 -15.82 -6.61 4.81
N ARG A 214 -14.56 -6.25 4.92
CA ARG A 214 -13.42 -7.12 4.59
C ARG A 214 -12.91 -7.74 5.87
N VAL A 215 -13.00 -9.06 5.94
CA VAL A 215 -12.43 -9.87 7.03
C VAL A 215 -11.21 -10.57 6.50
N GLY A 216 -10.06 -10.34 7.11
CA GLY A 216 -8.80 -10.83 6.55
C GLY A 216 -7.71 -11.11 7.56
N VAL A 217 -6.63 -11.71 7.05
CA VAL A 217 -5.40 -12.03 7.77
C VAL A 217 -4.20 -11.67 6.92
N GLY A 218 -3.24 -10.98 7.50
CA GLY A 218 -1.93 -10.70 6.91
C GLY A 218 -0.83 -11.42 7.66
N ILE A 219 0.06 -12.09 6.95
CA ILE A 219 1.21 -12.85 7.48
C ILE A 219 2.51 -12.30 6.91
N GLY A 220 3.47 -12.00 7.76
CA GLY A 220 4.82 -11.60 7.37
C GLY A 220 5.68 -12.79 6.95
N LYS A 221 6.27 -12.72 5.76
CA LYS A 221 7.24 -13.69 5.26
C LYS A 221 8.65 -13.11 5.26
N PRO A 222 9.70 -13.87 5.65
CA PRO A 222 9.70 -15.29 6.07
C PRO A 222 9.42 -15.50 7.57
N ASP A 223 9.00 -14.49 8.32
CA ASP A 223 8.88 -14.54 9.78
C ASP A 223 7.87 -15.61 10.27
N SER A 224 6.92 -16.01 9.42
CA SER A 224 5.98 -17.12 9.67
C SER A 224 5.69 -17.93 8.41
N GLU A 225 5.59 -19.25 8.55
CA GLU A 225 5.20 -20.20 7.47
C GLU A 225 3.68 -20.42 7.37
N VAL A 226 2.90 -19.85 8.29
CA VAL A 226 1.43 -20.01 8.29
C VAL A 226 0.85 -19.52 6.96
N ASP A 227 -0.09 -20.29 6.40
CA ASP A 227 -0.86 -19.89 5.23
C ASP A 227 -2.00 -18.95 5.65
N PRO A 228 -2.05 -17.71 5.14
CA PRO A 228 -3.08 -16.76 5.54
C PRO A 228 -4.49 -17.19 5.12
N THR A 229 -4.65 -17.96 4.04
CA THR A 229 -5.97 -18.43 3.59
C THR A 229 -6.53 -19.50 4.53
N ILE A 230 -5.69 -20.44 4.96
CA ILE A 230 -6.06 -21.45 5.96
C ILE A 230 -6.43 -20.77 7.26
N ARG A 231 -5.58 -19.84 7.72
CA ARG A 231 -5.82 -19.10 8.97
C ARG A 231 -7.11 -18.27 8.93
N LEU A 232 -7.37 -17.57 7.83
CA LEU A 232 -8.59 -16.80 7.62
C LEU A 232 -9.85 -17.67 7.74
N ASN A 233 -9.88 -18.82 7.06
CA ASN A 233 -11.00 -19.74 7.15
C ASN A 233 -11.20 -20.26 8.59
N GLU A 234 -10.11 -20.60 9.29
CA GLU A 234 -10.21 -21.01 10.70
C GLU A 234 -10.82 -19.91 11.60
N LEU A 235 -10.41 -18.65 11.44
CA LEU A 235 -10.93 -17.53 12.20
C LEU A 235 -12.41 -17.31 11.96
N ILE A 236 -12.86 -17.40 10.70
CA ILE A 236 -14.28 -17.24 10.33
C ILE A 236 -15.13 -18.42 10.79
N ASP A 237 -14.69 -19.65 10.48
CA ASP A 237 -15.48 -20.87 10.74
C ASP A 237 -15.64 -21.15 12.25
N LYS A 238 -14.60 -20.83 13.04
CA LYS A 238 -14.61 -20.95 14.50
C LYS A 238 -15.10 -19.69 15.21
N LYS A 239 -15.44 -18.62 14.47
CA LYS A 239 -15.87 -17.31 15.01
C LYS A 239 -14.94 -16.79 16.10
N ILE A 240 -13.62 -16.73 15.82
CA ILE A 240 -12.60 -16.37 16.80
C ILE A 240 -12.57 -14.84 16.99
N GLY A 241 -12.46 -14.40 18.26
CA GLY A 241 -12.36 -13.00 18.63
C GLY A 241 -13.57 -12.17 18.19
N PRO A 242 -13.38 -10.93 17.70
CA PRO A 242 -14.49 -10.05 17.27
C PRO A 242 -15.31 -10.60 16.10
N ILE A 243 -14.81 -11.59 15.37
CA ILE A 243 -15.55 -12.22 14.26
C ILE A 243 -16.84 -12.91 14.75
N LYS A 244 -16.86 -13.37 16.00
CA LYS A 244 -18.09 -13.96 16.63
C LYS A 244 -19.27 -12.98 16.66
N ASP A 245 -18.99 -11.68 16.76
CA ASP A 245 -19.97 -10.63 16.92
C ASP A 245 -20.56 -10.18 15.56
N LEU A 246 -20.08 -10.72 14.44
CA LEU A 246 -20.63 -10.46 13.10
C LEU A 246 -21.90 -11.26 12.77
N GLY A 247 -22.35 -12.18 13.66
CA GLY A 247 -23.52 -13.00 13.42
C GLY A 247 -23.32 -13.98 12.25
N GLU A 248 -24.28 -14.01 11.33
CA GLU A 248 -24.18 -14.81 10.10
C GLU A 248 -23.29 -14.08 9.06
N ILE A 249 -22.39 -14.82 8.44
CA ILE A 249 -21.40 -14.31 7.48
C ILE A 249 -21.62 -14.97 6.13
N GLU A 250 -21.96 -14.17 5.12
CA GLU A 250 -22.00 -14.57 3.72
C GLU A 250 -20.69 -14.13 3.04
N LYS A 251 -19.85 -15.08 2.59
CA LYS A 251 -18.62 -14.80 1.84
C LYS A 251 -18.98 -14.39 0.41
N ILE A 252 -18.67 -13.15 -0.01
CA ILE A 252 -19.00 -12.58 -1.33
C ILE A 252 -17.86 -12.79 -2.32
N GLU A 253 -16.65 -12.36 -1.96
CA GLU A 253 -15.49 -12.38 -2.84
C GLU A 253 -14.21 -12.63 -2.03
N PHE A 254 -13.29 -13.40 -2.60
CA PHE A 254 -11.97 -13.65 -2.02
C PHE A 254 -10.92 -12.74 -2.66
N HIS A 255 -10.11 -12.09 -1.83
CA HIS A 255 -8.99 -11.26 -2.25
C HIS A 255 -7.68 -11.81 -1.69
N TYR A 256 -6.62 -11.65 -2.47
CA TYR A 256 -5.28 -12.07 -2.10
C TYR A 256 -4.27 -11.04 -2.59
N GLY A 257 -3.34 -10.63 -1.74
CA GLY A 257 -2.38 -9.60 -2.06
C GLY A 257 -1.00 -9.85 -1.46
N LEU A 258 0.01 -9.33 -2.15
CA LEU A 258 1.39 -9.30 -1.70
C LEU A 258 1.83 -7.84 -1.59
N ILE A 259 2.57 -7.52 -0.52
CA ILE A 259 3.12 -6.18 -0.31
C ILE A 259 4.58 -6.28 0.15
N PRO A 260 5.51 -5.49 -0.43
CA PRO A 260 6.91 -5.52 -0.04
C PRO A 260 7.09 -5.00 1.39
N ASN A 261 8.02 -5.61 2.13
CA ASN A 261 8.29 -5.27 3.51
C ASN A 261 9.80 -5.24 3.86
N GLU A 262 10.64 -4.96 2.88
CA GLU A 262 12.09 -4.82 3.05
C GLU A 262 12.53 -3.38 3.35
N GLY A 263 11.56 -2.47 3.55
CA GLY A 263 11.84 -1.05 3.67
C GLY A 263 12.30 -0.42 2.35
N LEU A 264 13.09 0.64 2.44
CA LEU A 264 13.49 1.47 1.29
C LEU A 264 14.89 1.08 0.76
N SER A 265 15.12 -0.22 0.60
CA SER A 265 16.43 -0.77 0.20
C SER A 265 16.74 -0.59 -1.29
N ARG A 266 15.72 -0.44 -2.13
CA ARG A 266 15.87 -0.39 -3.58
C ARG A 266 16.28 1.00 -4.09
N LYS A 267 17.14 1.02 -5.10
CA LYS A 267 17.31 2.14 -6.00
C LYS A 267 16.06 2.22 -6.89
N THR A 268 15.53 3.42 -7.09
CA THR A 268 14.24 3.60 -7.78
C THR A 268 14.34 4.39 -9.07
N VAL A 269 15.55 4.78 -9.46
CA VAL A 269 15.82 5.56 -10.69
C VAL A 269 17.00 4.97 -11.43
N TYR A 270 16.87 4.85 -12.75
CA TYR A 270 17.88 4.44 -13.71
C TYR A 270 17.72 5.28 -14.98
N ASP A 271 18.66 5.21 -15.91
CA ASP A 271 18.50 5.86 -17.22
C ASP A 271 17.17 5.42 -17.86
N ASN A 272 16.33 6.38 -18.19
CA ASN A 272 15.01 6.20 -18.81
C ASN A 272 13.98 5.42 -17.96
N LEU A 273 14.23 5.14 -16.67
CA LEU A 273 13.35 4.30 -15.84
C LEU A 273 13.16 4.87 -14.44
N ILE A 274 11.88 4.91 -14.00
CA ILE A 274 11.47 5.23 -12.62
C ILE A 274 10.63 4.06 -12.09
N LEU A 275 10.93 3.59 -10.87
CA LEU A 275 10.10 2.64 -10.14
C LEU A 275 9.21 3.39 -9.14
N VAL A 276 7.92 2.99 -9.00
CA VAL A 276 6.97 3.68 -8.12
C VAL A 276 6.00 2.73 -7.44
N GLY A 277 5.55 3.07 -6.23
CA GLY A 277 4.67 2.24 -5.42
C GLY A 277 5.39 1.00 -4.90
N ASP A 278 4.74 -0.16 -4.93
CA ASP A 278 5.34 -1.40 -4.43
C ASP A 278 6.56 -1.84 -5.23
N SER A 279 6.67 -1.50 -6.53
CA SER A 279 7.88 -1.74 -7.31
C SER A 279 9.12 -1.05 -6.71
N ALA A 280 8.90 0.08 -6.04
CA ALA A 280 9.91 0.87 -5.33
C ALA A 280 10.02 0.53 -3.83
N GLY A 281 9.18 -0.37 -3.31
CA GLY A 281 9.11 -0.67 -1.87
C GLY A 281 8.48 0.43 -1.01
N GLN A 282 7.66 1.30 -1.61
CA GLN A 282 7.07 2.47 -0.94
C GLN A 282 5.83 2.09 -0.12
N ALA A 283 5.99 1.21 0.85
CA ALA A 283 4.95 0.81 1.78
C ALA A 283 5.36 1.10 3.23
N ASN A 284 4.39 1.40 4.09
CA ASN A 284 4.59 1.49 5.53
C ASN A 284 4.70 0.07 6.11
N PRO A 285 5.84 -0.33 6.63
CA PRO A 285 6.05 -1.71 7.09
C PRO A 285 5.22 -2.07 8.33
N LEU A 286 4.80 -1.08 9.14
CA LEU A 286 4.12 -1.33 10.41
C LEU A 286 2.72 -1.95 10.21
N VAL A 287 1.98 -1.43 9.23
CA VAL A 287 0.60 -1.88 8.92
C VAL A 287 0.44 -2.26 7.45
N LEU A 288 1.55 -2.43 6.72
CA LEU A 288 1.58 -2.82 5.31
C LEU A 288 0.62 -1.96 4.44
N GLU A 289 0.72 -0.63 4.60
CA GLU A 289 -0.12 0.36 3.91
C GLU A 289 0.70 1.08 2.85
N GLY A 290 0.26 1.04 1.57
CA GLY A 290 0.97 1.60 0.43
C GLY A 290 0.17 2.58 -0.43
N ILE A 291 -1.18 2.59 -0.38
CA ILE A 291 -2.04 3.32 -1.34
C ILE A 291 -1.73 4.82 -1.39
N ARG A 292 -1.64 5.51 -0.26
CA ARG A 292 -1.35 6.94 -0.22
C ARG A 292 0.04 7.29 -0.75
N TYR A 293 1.01 6.43 -0.51
CA TYR A 293 2.37 6.60 -1.05
C TYR A 293 2.38 6.36 -2.56
N ALA A 294 1.68 5.32 -3.02
CA ALA A 294 1.54 5.02 -4.43
C ALA A 294 0.93 6.20 -5.21
N ILE A 295 -0.16 6.80 -4.72
CA ILE A 295 -0.77 7.99 -5.34
C ILE A 295 0.21 9.16 -5.32
N ARG A 296 0.74 9.51 -4.14
CA ARG A 296 1.61 10.68 -3.96
C ARG A 296 2.87 10.59 -4.81
N PHE A 297 3.56 9.46 -4.76
CA PHE A 297 4.84 9.32 -5.47
C PHE A 297 4.65 8.98 -6.94
N GLY A 298 3.49 8.45 -7.35
CA GLY A 298 3.06 8.43 -8.73
C GLY A 298 2.98 9.84 -9.33
N GLU A 299 2.36 10.79 -8.61
CA GLU A 299 2.31 12.19 -9.03
C GLU A 299 3.72 12.80 -9.18
N VAL A 300 4.62 12.52 -8.24
CA VAL A 300 6.02 12.99 -8.32
C VAL A 300 6.76 12.35 -9.50
N ALA A 301 6.59 11.05 -9.72
CA ALA A 301 7.21 10.34 -10.84
C ALA A 301 6.79 10.91 -12.19
N GLY A 302 5.48 11.13 -12.39
CA GLY A 302 4.93 11.74 -13.60
C GLY A 302 5.49 13.14 -13.85
N LYS A 303 5.58 13.98 -12.81
CA LYS A 303 6.14 15.32 -12.90
C LYS A 303 7.61 15.33 -13.27
N VAL A 304 8.41 14.47 -12.63
CA VAL A 304 9.87 14.39 -12.90
C VAL A 304 10.12 13.83 -14.29
N ALA A 305 9.39 12.80 -14.72
CA ALA A 305 9.49 12.26 -16.07
C ALA A 305 9.20 13.34 -17.13
N ALA A 306 8.11 14.10 -16.97
CA ALA A 306 7.76 15.18 -17.89
C ALA A 306 8.83 16.28 -17.94
N SER A 307 9.38 16.67 -16.78
CA SER A 307 10.46 17.65 -16.72
C SER A 307 11.73 17.16 -17.42
N ALA A 308 12.11 15.90 -17.25
CA ALA A 308 13.26 15.27 -17.88
C ALA A 308 13.11 15.24 -19.42
N ILE A 309 11.91 14.89 -19.91
CA ILE A 309 11.59 14.86 -21.33
C ILE A 309 11.65 16.27 -21.94
N LYS A 310 11.09 17.27 -21.25
CA LYS A 310 11.13 18.67 -21.70
C LYS A 310 12.56 19.21 -21.82
N ASN A 311 13.47 18.75 -20.95
CA ASN A 311 14.87 19.12 -20.95
C ASN A 311 15.73 18.23 -21.88
N GLU A 312 15.12 17.29 -22.62
CA GLU A 312 15.79 16.34 -23.51
C GLU A 312 16.89 15.51 -22.82
N ASP A 313 16.80 15.34 -21.50
CA ASP A 313 17.73 14.53 -20.69
C ASP A 313 16.95 13.59 -19.77
N THR A 314 16.86 12.33 -20.15
CA THR A 314 16.19 11.25 -19.40
C THR A 314 17.19 10.34 -18.68
N SER A 315 18.42 10.81 -18.48
CA SER A 315 19.44 10.12 -17.70
C SER A 315 19.02 9.98 -16.22
N GLU A 316 19.62 9.03 -15.54
CA GLU A 316 19.44 8.85 -14.09
C GLU A 316 19.62 10.18 -13.35
N ARG A 317 20.61 10.99 -13.74
CA ARG A 317 20.87 12.29 -13.10
C ARG A 317 19.65 13.22 -13.15
N SER A 318 18.95 13.26 -14.29
CA SER A 318 17.76 14.10 -14.47
C SER A 318 16.52 13.53 -13.80
N LEU A 319 16.47 12.21 -13.58
CA LEU A 319 15.36 11.53 -12.89
C LEU A 319 15.56 11.42 -11.37
N ILE A 320 16.79 11.57 -10.84
CA ILE A 320 17.11 11.46 -9.40
C ILE A 320 16.31 12.39 -8.47
N PRO A 321 15.78 13.57 -8.91
CA PRO A 321 14.89 14.40 -8.09
C PRO A 321 13.68 13.65 -7.55
N TYR A 322 13.15 12.67 -8.29
CA TYR A 322 12.09 11.78 -7.83
C TYR A 322 12.52 10.99 -6.58
N GLU A 323 13.68 10.32 -6.64
CA GLU A 323 14.16 9.51 -5.52
C GLU A 323 14.47 10.38 -4.29
N LYS A 324 15.08 11.54 -4.50
CA LYS A 324 15.38 12.49 -3.41
C LYS A 324 14.11 13.00 -2.73
N GLU A 325 13.02 13.26 -3.48
CA GLU A 325 11.77 13.78 -2.93
C GLU A 325 11.08 12.73 -2.06
N TRP A 326 10.91 11.50 -2.55
CA TRP A 326 10.20 10.51 -1.77
C TRP A 326 11.02 10.01 -0.56
N ARG A 327 12.36 9.85 -0.68
CA ARG A 327 13.21 9.52 0.46
C ARG A 327 13.12 10.58 1.55
N LYS A 328 13.28 11.85 1.20
CA LYS A 328 13.11 12.97 2.14
C LYS A 328 11.76 12.92 2.86
N ALA A 329 10.71 12.51 2.19
CA ALA A 329 9.34 12.50 2.73
C ALA A 329 9.06 11.37 3.70
N ILE A 330 9.63 10.15 3.48
CA ILE A 330 9.22 8.94 4.22
C ILE A 330 10.35 8.08 4.77
N GLU A 331 11.61 8.24 4.34
CA GLU A 331 12.70 7.34 4.71
C GLU A 331 12.90 7.22 6.23
N SER A 332 12.96 8.34 6.94
CA SER A 332 13.07 8.35 8.40
C SER A 332 11.89 7.66 9.10
N LYS A 333 10.68 7.87 8.58
CA LYS A 333 9.45 7.26 9.11
C LYS A 333 9.45 5.75 8.92
N ILE A 334 9.79 5.30 7.71
CA ILE A 334 9.86 3.87 7.38
C ILE A 334 10.93 3.15 8.20
N ASN A 335 12.12 3.76 8.35
CA ASN A 335 13.19 3.19 9.18
C ASN A 335 12.78 3.05 10.65
N SER A 336 12.01 4.00 11.17
CA SER A 336 11.46 3.92 12.53
C SER A 336 10.39 2.83 12.64
N ALA A 337 9.50 2.74 11.63
CA ALA A 337 8.45 1.73 11.58
C ALA A 337 9.00 0.31 11.53
N ILE A 338 10.09 0.07 10.79
CA ILE A 338 10.77 -1.24 10.74
C ILE A 338 11.25 -1.67 12.14
N LYS A 339 11.78 -0.75 12.94
CA LYS A 339 12.22 -1.06 14.31
C LYS A 339 11.05 -1.51 15.19
N VAL A 340 9.91 -0.83 15.09
CA VAL A 340 8.69 -1.19 15.82
C VAL A 340 8.16 -2.54 15.32
N GLN A 341 8.08 -2.74 14.00
CA GLN A 341 7.63 -4.00 13.40
C GLN A 341 8.48 -5.19 13.84
N ASN A 342 9.81 -5.06 13.81
CA ASN A 342 10.73 -6.13 14.24
C ASN A 342 10.51 -6.54 15.69
N ARG A 343 10.15 -5.58 16.57
CA ARG A 343 9.75 -5.87 17.94
C ARG A 343 8.40 -6.59 17.98
N TRP A 344 7.41 -6.11 17.25
CA TRP A 344 6.04 -6.64 17.30
C TRP A 344 5.93 -8.07 16.76
N VAL A 345 6.69 -8.40 15.73
CA VAL A 345 6.73 -9.76 15.15
C VAL A 345 7.14 -10.83 16.18
N GLY A 346 7.96 -10.47 17.17
CA GLY A 346 8.42 -11.38 18.21
C GLY A 346 7.57 -11.44 19.48
N LEU A 347 6.49 -10.64 19.58
CA LEU A 347 5.68 -10.61 20.81
C LEU A 347 4.84 -11.87 21.00
N THR A 348 4.80 -12.37 22.23
CA THR A 348 3.85 -13.39 22.71
C THR A 348 2.46 -12.78 22.88
N ASP A 349 1.43 -13.63 23.06
CA ASP A 349 0.06 -13.17 23.31
C ASP A 349 -0.04 -12.37 24.62
N GLU A 350 0.68 -12.78 25.66
CA GLU A 350 0.73 -12.07 26.95
C GLU A 350 1.44 -10.70 26.84
N GLU A 351 2.41 -10.58 25.95
CA GLU A 351 3.07 -9.30 25.68
C GLU A 351 2.18 -8.38 24.86
N TRP A 352 1.42 -8.92 23.92
CA TRP A 352 0.40 -8.15 23.19
C TRP A 352 -0.68 -7.64 24.12
N ASP A 353 -1.17 -8.45 25.09
CA ASP A 353 -2.15 -8.00 26.11
C ASP A 353 -1.63 -6.75 26.86
N LYS A 354 -0.33 -6.74 27.22
CA LYS A 354 0.32 -5.58 27.88
C LYS A 354 0.54 -4.40 26.95
N GLU A 355 0.80 -4.65 25.65
CA GLU A 355 0.98 -3.60 24.67
C GLU A 355 -0.33 -2.84 24.41
N LEU A 356 -1.47 -3.54 24.48
CA LEU A 356 -2.79 -2.92 24.36
C LEU A 356 -3.09 -1.97 25.52
N ASP A 357 -2.61 -2.24 26.75
CA ASP A 357 -2.73 -1.29 27.87
C ASP A 357 -2.07 0.06 27.55
N ILE A 358 -0.95 0.03 26.80
CA ILE A 358 -0.25 1.26 26.37
C ILE A 358 -1.07 1.97 25.28
N ILE A 359 -1.60 1.21 24.33
CA ILE A 359 -2.43 1.74 23.24
C ILE A 359 -3.70 2.41 23.79
N ASN A 360 -4.27 1.88 24.86
CA ASN A 360 -5.45 2.44 25.54
C ASN A 360 -5.22 3.84 26.15
N GLU A 361 -3.99 4.21 26.43
CA GLU A 361 -3.67 5.54 26.94
C GLU A 361 -3.64 6.62 25.84
N LEU A 362 -3.62 6.22 24.56
CA LEU A 362 -3.47 7.13 23.43
C LEU A 362 -4.79 7.79 23.03
N THR A 363 -4.71 9.05 22.63
CA THR A 363 -5.80 9.69 21.88
C THR A 363 -5.88 9.14 20.45
N ALA A 364 -7.01 9.35 19.76
CA ALA A 364 -7.18 8.89 18.37
C ALA A 364 -6.08 9.46 17.44
N ASP A 365 -5.71 10.72 17.59
CA ASP A 365 -4.65 11.34 16.78
C ASP A 365 -3.27 10.73 17.07
N GLU A 366 -2.93 10.47 18.34
CA GLU A 366 -1.67 9.84 18.73
C GLU A 366 -1.58 8.39 18.24
N PHE A 367 -2.67 7.62 18.37
CA PHE A 367 -2.77 6.27 17.84
C PHE A 367 -2.59 6.24 16.31
N LEU A 368 -3.28 7.12 15.59
CA LEU A 368 -3.18 7.20 14.14
C LEU A 368 -1.81 7.68 13.66
N ASP A 369 -1.20 8.64 14.35
CA ASP A 369 0.19 9.04 14.07
C ASP A 369 1.15 7.86 14.23
N PHE A 370 0.91 7.03 15.26
CA PHE A 370 1.71 5.84 15.51
C PHE A 370 1.60 4.81 14.37
N ILE A 371 0.38 4.39 14.00
CA ILE A 371 0.21 3.39 12.94
C ILE A 371 0.57 3.91 11.54
N ARG A 372 0.50 5.24 11.33
CA ARG A 372 0.99 5.91 10.11
C ARG A 372 2.52 6.02 10.04
N ALA A 373 3.21 5.55 11.07
CA ALA A 373 4.65 5.74 11.26
C ALA A 373 5.09 7.21 11.25
N ASP A 374 4.25 8.13 11.77
CA ASP A 374 4.55 9.57 11.79
C ASP A 374 5.25 9.97 13.10
N PHE A 375 6.46 9.46 13.29
CA PHE A 375 7.30 9.67 14.47
C PHE A 375 8.15 10.95 14.38
N GLY A 376 7.57 12.08 14.00
CA GLY A 376 8.30 13.37 14.02
C GLY A 376 8.73 13.77 15.44
N VAL A 377 9.88 14.43 15.58
CA VAL A 377 10.47 14.80 16.90
C VAL A 377 9.46 15.58 17.77
N SER A 378 8.73 16.53 17.19
CA SER A 378 7.70 17.29 17.92
C SER A 378 6.56 16.42 18.44
N LYS A 379 6.14 15.41 17.66
CA LYS A 379 5.11 14.45 18.06
C LYS A 379 5.59 13.52 19.15
N MET A 380 6.83 13.04 19.07
CA MET A 380 7.45 12.22 20.11
C MET A 380 7.63 12.98 21.43
N VAL A 381 8.02 14.26 21.37
CA VAL A 381 8.08 15.13 22.56
C VAL A 381 6.67 15.33 23.15
N LYS A 382 5.67 15.59 22.31
CA LYS A 382 4.27 15.72 22.76
C LYS A 382 3.79 14.42 23.43
N LEU A 383 4.00 13.27 22.79
CA LEU A 383 3.65 11.96 23.35
C LEU A 383 4.31 11.73 24.70
N ALA A 384 5.61 12.02 24.82
CA ALA A 384 6.37 11.89 26.07
C ALA A 384 5.86 12.81 27.19
N THR A 385 5.41 14.02 26.85
CA THR A 385 4.84 14.96 27.85
C THR A 385 3.44 14.58 28.28
N HIS A 386 2.61 14.03 27.38
CA HIS A 386 1.26 13.58 27.70
C HIS A 386 1.27 12.24 28.47
N HIS A 387 2.21 11.35 28.17
CA HIS A 387 2.27 9.99 28.70
C HIS A 387 3.64 9.67 29.32
N PRO A 388 4.06 10.38 30.40
CA PRO A 388 5.39 10.20 30.99
C PRO A 388 5.62 8.78 31.54
N LYS A 389 4.58 8.12 32.04
CA LYS A 389 4.66 6.73 32.53
C LYS A 389 4.94 5.73 31.40
N MET A 390 4.35 5.97 30.21
CA MET A 390 4.59 5.16 29.02
C MET A 390 6.06 5.23 28.58
N VAL A 391 6.65 6.43 28.57
CA VAL A 391 8.06 6.63 28.21
C VAL A 391 8.99 5.92 29.17
N VAL A 392 8.74 6.02 30.48
CA VAL A 392 9.51 5.32 31.52
C VAL A 392 9.40 3.81 31.33
N ARG A 393 8.19 3.27 31.05
CA ARG A 393 7.96 1.83 30.81
C ARG A 393 8.67 1.34 29.54
N GLN A 394 8.67 2.12 28.45
CA GLN A 394 9.40 1.83 27.23
C GLN A 394 10.92 1.84 27.42
N LEU A 395 11.44 2.82 28.17
CA LEU A 395 12.87 2.87 28.54
C LEU A 395 13.28 1.67 29.40
N PHE A 396 12.46 1.27 30.39
CA PHE A 396 12.70 0.07 31.20
C PHE A 396 12.69 -1.22 30.35
N ASN A 397 11.81 -1.32 29.37
CA ASN A 397 11.74 -2.50 28.48
C ASN A 397 12.94 -2.57 27.52
N MET A 398 13.46 -1.41 27.08
CA MET A 398 14.70 -1.35 26.28
C MET A 398 15.93 -1.79 27.07
N VAL A 399 15.99 -1.48 28.35
CA VAL A 399 17.12 -1.85 29.23
C VAL A 399 17.08 -3.33 29.67
N LYS A 400 15.88 -3.95 29.74
CA LYS A 400 15.72 -5.37 30.08
C LYS A 400 15.84 -6.32 28.88
N GLY A 401 15.78 -5.81 27.66
CA GLY A 401 15.90 -6.59 26.42
C GLY A 401 17.28 -6.51 25.75
N SER A 402 18.28 -5.94 26.44
CA SER A 402 19.68 -5.88 25.99
C SER A 402 20.54 -6.91 26.76
#